data_4c9690fa27e7b0bf0101d369ae274858
#
_entry.id   4c9690fa27e7b0bf0101d369ae274858
#
_cell.length_a   1.000
_cell.length_b   1.000
_cell.length_c   1.000
_cell.angle_alpha   90.00
_cell.angle_beta   90.00
_cell.angle_gamma   90.00
#
_symmetry.space_group_name_H-M   'P 1'
#
loop_
_entity.id
_entity.type
_entity.pdbx_description
1 polymer ?
#
loop_
_entity_poly.entity_id
_entity_poly.type
_entity_poly.pdbx_seq_one_letter_code
_entity_poly.pdbx_strand_id
1 'polypeptide(L)'
;MRGSSALLGAVDTSIEVKNSDGVICLKNEKQKDHAEHPPIYLEMKELALVDGSSVVLELISSDGGKNPTKRPKFGSARQYAAYQALRNLLIDKSVNKVPVSGWHKAHADKSPDLTPAKRKDARQQLQDKGLVVINDSMVWINREVESNMVPYYDPED
;
A
#
# COMPACT_ATOMS: atom_id res chain seq x y z
N MET A 1 29.16 14.99 -17.66
CA MET A 1 27.95 15.65 -18.21
C MET A 1 27.83 17.06 -17.64
N ARG A 2 27.99 18.12 -18.45
CA ARG A 2 27.97 19.53 -18.03
C ARG A 2 26.72 20.28 -18.50
N GLY A 3 25.58 19.64 -18.66
CA GLY A 3 24.39 20.26 -19.28
C GLY A 3 23.24 20.59 -18.33
N SER A 4 23.11 19.92 -17.18
CA SER A 4 21.88 20.00 -16.37
C SER A 4 21.81 21.24 -15.44
N SER A 5 22.95 21.74 -14.96
CA SER A 5 22.97 22.89 -14.04
C SER A 5 22.66 24.22 -14.73
N ALA A 6 23.02 24.37 -16.01
CA ALA A 6 22.71 25.59 -16.78
C ALA A 6 21.20 25.69 -17.08
N LEU A 7 20.53 24.56 -17.35
CA LEU A 7 19.09 24.53 -17.57
C LEU A 7 18.32 24.93 -16.30
N LEU A 8 18.68 24.36 -15.16
CA LEU A 8 18.08 24.70 -13.86
C LEU A 8 18.28 26.18 -13.49
N GLY A 9 19.38 26.78 -13.95
CA GLY A 9 19.64 28.22 -13.76
C GLY A 9 18.70 29.11 -14.57
N ALA A 10 18.26 28.65 -15.74
CA ALA A 10 17.48 29.41 -16.71
C ALA A 10 15.96 29.32 -16.54
N VAL A 11 15.45 28.31 -15.81
CA VAL A 11 14.01 28.14 -15.59
C VAL A 11 13.55 28.86 -14.33
N ASP A 12 12.34 29.41 -14.35
CA ASP A 12 11.73 30.10 -13.23
C ASP A 12 11.07 29.09 -12.23
N THR A 13 10.61 27.96 -12.73
CA THR A 13 9.99 26.90 -11.92
C THR A 13 10.54 25.56 -12.35
N SER A 14 10.86 24.70 -11.37
CA SER A 14 11.25 23.30 -11.58
C SER A 14 10.42 22.40 -10.67
N ILE A 15 9.79 21.40 -11.25
CA ILE A 15 9.00 20.39 -10.52
C ILE A 15 9.64 19.03 -10.71
N GLU A 16 10.03 18.40 -9.61
CA GLU A 16 10.46 17.01 -9.60
C GLU A 16 9.26 16.10 -9.53
N VAL A 17 9.22 15.09 -10.41
CA VAL A 17 8.20 14.04 -10.42
C VAL A 17 8.85 12.72 -10.03
N LYS A 18 8.43 12.14 -8.91
CA LYS A 18 8.88 10.82 -8.45
C LYS A 18 7.71 9.87 -8.34
N ASN A 19 7.88 8.66 -8.83
CA ASN A 19 6.95 7.56 -8.59
C ASN A 19 7.60 6.58 -7.61
N SER A 20 6.91 6.29 -6.52
CA SER A 20 7.34 5.33 -5.51
C SER A 20 6.14 4.50 -5.05
N ASP A 21 6.18 3.20 -5.32
CA ASP A 21 5.13 2.25 -4.93
C ASP A 21 3.71 2.69 -5.41
N GLY A 22 3.60 3.22 -6.64
CA GLY A 22 2.33 3.68 -7.22
C GLY A 22 1.88 5.07 -6.76
N VAL A 23 2.61 5.70 -5.86
CA VAL A 23 2.39 7.09 -5.45
C VAL A 23 3.30 8.02 -6.23
N ILE A 24 2.71 8.99 -6.92
CA ILE A 24 3.42 10.04 -7.65
C ILE A 24 3.56 11.25 -6.73
N CYS A 25 4.79 11.62 -6.45
CA CYS A 25 5.11 12.84 -5.70
C CYS A 25 5.51 13.93 -6.69
N LEU A 26 4.81 15.06 -6.65
CA LEU A 26 5.17 16.29 -7.33
C LEU A 26 5.79 17.24 -6.30
N LYS A 27 7.08 17.47 -6.40
CA LYS A 27 7.80 18.38 -5.51
C LYS A 27 8.30 19.59 -6.28
N ASN A 28 7.97 20.79 -5.80
CA ASN A 28 8.57 22.01 -6.30
C ASN A 28 10.02 22.07 -5.82
N GLU A 29 10.99 22.03 -6.74
CA GLU A 29 12.42 22.12 -6.42
C GLU A 29 12.98 23.55 -6.56
N LYS A 30 12.30 24.37 -7.36
CA LYS A 30 12.68 25.75 -7.58
C LYS A 30 11.46 26.59 -7.95
N GLN A 31 11.31 27.73 -7.29
CA GLN A 31 10.34 28.75 -7.64
C GLN A 31 10.99 30.12 -7.41
N LYS A 32 11.05 30.96 -8.45
CA LYS A 32 11.80 32.20 -8.39
C LYS A 32 11.07 33.31 -7.66
N ASP A 33 9.78 33.46 -7.87
CA ASP A 33 9.01 34.62 -7.43
C ASP A 33 7.99 34.32 -6.32
N HIS A 34 7.85 33.08 -5.89
CA HIS A 34 6.90 32.65 -4.87
C HIS A 34 7.52 31.63 -3.91
N ALA A 35 6.92 31.47 -2.75
CA ALA A 35 7.30 30.41 -1.83
C ALA A 35 7.10 29.02 -2.44
N GLU A 36 8.02 28.10 -2.13
CA GLU A 36 7.88 26.71 -2.56
C GLU A 36 6.59 26.09 -2.04
N HIS A 37 5.82 25.49 -2.92
CA HIS A 37 4.61 24.78 -2.53
C HIS A 37 4.99 23.45 -1.84
N PRO A 38 4.28 23.00 -0.80
CA PRO A 38 4.48 21.69 -0.22
C PRO A 38 4.26 20.59 -1.28
N PRO A 39 4.92 19.43 -1.13
CA PRO A 39 4.77 18.33 -2.06
C PRO A 39 3.31 17.88 -2.22
N ILE A 40 2.92 17.61 -3.45
CA ILE A 40 1.61 17.04 -3.80
C ILE A 40 1.78 15.56 -4.07
N TYR A 41 0.90 14.75 -3.50
CA TYR A 41 0.91 13.30 -3.67
C TYR A 41 -0.33 12.84 -4.41
N LEU A 42 -0.13 12.07 -5.48
CA LEU A 42 -1.18 11.55 -6.35
C LEU A 42 -1.07 10.03 -6.42
N GLU A 43 -2.19 9.36 -6.60
CA GLU A 43 -2.27 7.92 -6.86
C GLU A 43 -2.94 7.67 -8.21
N MET A 44 -2.41 6.72 -8.98
CA MET A 44 -3.09 6.25 -10.18
C MET A 44 -4.24 5.33 -9.79
N LYS A 45 -5.44 5.65 -10.28
CA LYS A 45 -6.64 4.86 -10.04
C LYS A 45 -7.27 4.47 -11.37
N GLU A 46 -7.50 3.19 -11.53
CA GLU A 46 -8.23 2.69 -12.70
C GLU A 46 -9.73 2.90 -12.50
N LEU A 47 -10.37 3.52 -13.48
CA LEU A 47 -11.80 3.68 -13.54
C LEU A 47 -12.36 2.80 -14.66
N ALA A 48 -13.28 1.90 -14.31
CA ALA A 48 -14.05 1.16 -15.30
C ALA A 48 -15.04 2.12 -16.00
N LEU A 49 -14.97 2.17 -17.33
CA LEU A 49 -15.89 2.90 -18.18
C LEU A 49 -16.79 1.91 -18.92
N VAL A 50 -17.90 2.40 -19.48
CA VAL A 50 -18.86 1.56 -20.23
C VAL A 50 -18.23 0.92 -21.46
N ASP A 51 -17.24 1.60 -22.06
CA ASP A 51 -16.54 1.23 -23.30
C ASP A 51 -15.05 0.87 -23.06
N GLY A 52 -14.64 0.66 -21.80
CA GLY A 52 -13.27 0.33 -21.48
C GLY A 52 -12.87 0.70 -20.07
N SER A 53 -11.56 0.88 -19.85
CA SER A 53 -11.00 1.43 -18.63
C SER A 53 -10.15 2.67 -18.89
N SER A 54 -10.09 3.56 -17.92
CA SER A 54 -9.24 4.75 -17.96
C SER A 54 -8.47 4.88 -16.65
N VAL A 55 -7.29 5.50 -16.71
CA VAL A 55 -6.47 5.78 -15.52
C VAL A 55 -6.58 7.26 -15.20
N VAL A 56 -6.87 7.56 -13.94
CA VAL A 56 -6.91 8.92 -13.41
C VAL A 56 -5.91 9.09 -12.28
N LEU A 57 -5.48 10.33 -12.07
CA LEU A 57 -4.67 10.69 -10.89
C LEU A 57 -5.59 11.25 -9.82
N GLU A 58 -5.61 10.61 -8.67
CA GLU A 58 -6.37 11.05 -7.50
C GLU A 58 -5.43 11.74 -6.49
N LEU A 59 -5.82 12.90 -6.00
CA LEU A 59 -5.09 13.61 -4.96
C LEU A 59 -5.20 12.86 -3.63
N ILE A 60 -4.06 12.47 -3.05
CA ILE A 60 -4.03 11.79 -1.76
C ILE A 60 -3.75 12.79 -0.64
N SER A 61 -2.83 13.73 -0.86
CA SER A 61 -2.45 14.74 0.13
C SER A 61 -1.77 15.93 -0.53
N SER A 62 -2.14 17.12 -0.09
CA SER A 62 -1.53 18.39 -0.51
C SER A 62 -0.96 19.21 0.66
N ASP A 63 -1.13 18.75 1.92
CA ASP A 63 -0.91 19.58 3.12
C ASP A 63 0.52 19.50 3.68
N GLY A 64 1.52 19.09 2.86
CA GLY A 64 2.87 18.83 3.40
C GLY A 64 2.90 17.74 4.47
N GLY A 65 1.76 17.10 4.66
CA GLY A 65 1.54 16.02 5.61
C GLY A 65 2.37 14.78 5.30
N LYS A 66 2.31 13.82 6.17
CA LYS A 66 3.11 12.60 6.19
C LYS A 66 3.18 11.97 4.79
N ASN A 67 4.41 11.80 4.30
CA ASN A 67 4.70 11.12 3.05
C ASN A 67 3.87 9.83 2.92
N PRO A 68 2.91 9.74 1.98
CA PRO A 68 2.05 8.58 1.83
C PRO A 68 2.82 7.32 1.36
N THR A 69 4.09 7.47 0.94
CA THR A 69 4.96 6.31 0.66
C THR A 69 5.25 5.47 1.90
N LYS A 70 4.88 5.95 3.11
CA LYS A 70 4.89 5.15 4.35
C LYS A 70 3.61 4.34 4.55
N ARG A 71 2.75 4.21 3.54
CA ARG A 71 1.61 3.31 3.64
C ARG A 71 2.07 1.89 3.96
N PRO A 72 1.40 1.20 4.87
CA PRO A 72 1.70 -0.20 5.12
C PRO A 72 1.59 -0.98 3.81
N LYS A 73 2.59 -1.78 3.51
CA LYS A 73 2.56 -2.69 2.36
C LYS A 73 2.89 -4.12 2.79
N PHE A 74 2.44 -5.08 2.01
CA PHE A 74 2.87 -6.45 2.20
C PHE A 74 4.36 -6.55 1.85
N GLY A 75 5.16 -7.01 2.78
CA GLY A 75 6.62 -7.15 2.57
C GLY A 75 7.00 -8.43 1.85
N SER A 76 6.04 -9.33 1.61
CA SER A 76 6.28 -10.60 0.92
C SER A 76 4.98 -11.28 0.51
N ALA A 77 5.03 -12.14 -0.51
CA ALA A 77 3.94 -13.02 -0.91
C ALA A 77 3.38 -13.86 0.26
N ARG A 78 4.22 -14.24 1.21
CA ARG A 78 3.81 -15.00 2.41
C ARG A 78 2.87 -14.20 3.32
N GLN A 79 3.14 -12.90 3.51
CA GLN A 79 2.25 -12.02 4.27
C GLN A 79 0.93 -11.85 3.54
N TYR A 80 0.98 -11.65 2.24
CA TYR A 80 -0.22 -11.53 1.41
C TYR A 80 -1.06 -12.80 1.44
N ALA A 81 -0.45 -13.98 1.34
CA ALA A 81 -1.14 -15.26 1.47
C ALA A 81 -1.82 -15.42 2.85
N ALA A 82 -1.14 -15.03 3.94
CA ALA A 82 -1.71 -15.06 5.28
C ALA A 82 -2.91 -14.11 5.43
N TYR A 83 -2.80 -12.91 4.87
CA TYR A 83 -3.90 -11.94 4.83
C TYR A 83 -5.08 -12.46 4.01
N GLN A 84 -4.84 -12.96 2.80
CA GLN A 84 -5.90 -13.50 1.94
C GLN A 84 -6.60 -14.71 2.59
N ALA A 85 -5.86 -15.58 3.29
CA ALA A 85 -6.46 -16.70 4.02
C ALA A 85 -7.46 -16.21 5.08
N LEU A 86 -7.13 -15.13 5.81
CA LEU A 86 -8.05 -14.53 6.77
C LEU A 86 -9.24 -13.87 6.07
N ARG A 87 -8.98 -13.07 5.03
CA ARG A 87 -10.01 -12.34 4.30
C ARG A 87 -11.05 -13.29 3.69
N ASN A 88 -10.60 -14.35 3.03
CA ASN A 88 -11.49 -15.35 2.45
C ASN A 88 -12.32 -16.05 3.53
N LEU A 89 -11.69 -16.44 4.65
CA LEU A 89 -12.39 -17.09 5.77
C LEU A 89 -13.48 -16.18 6.39
N LEU A 90 -13.24 -14.87 6.46
CA LEU A 90 -14.24 -13.89 6.93
C LEU A 90 -15.40 -13.75 5.95
N ILE A 91 -15.10 -13.73 4.64
CA ILE A 91 -16.11 -13.65 3.57
C ILE A 91 -16.95 -14.95 3.53
N ASP A 92 -16.31 -16.11 3.48
CA ASP A 92 -16.98 -17.40 3.38
C ASP A 92 -17.95 -17.66 4.54
N LYS A 93 -17.58 -17.19 5.73
CA LYS A 93 -18.42 -17.30 6.91
C LYS A 93 -19.37 -16.13 7.12
N SER A 94 -19.28 -15.09 6.29
CA SER A 94 -20.06 -13.84 6.42
C SER A 94 -19.98 -13.21 7.82
N VAL A 95 -18.77 -13.22 8.42
CA VAL A 95 -18.52 -12.71 9.77
C VAL A 95 -17.39 -11.68 9.78
N ASN A 96 -17.36 -10.84 10.82
CA ASN A 96 -16.32 -9.83 10.99
C ASN A 96 -15.12 -10.34 11.82
N LYS A 97 -15.26 -11.46 12.50
CA LYS A 97 -14.21 -12.05 13.35
C LYS A 97 -14.28 -13.57 13.27
N VAL A 98 -13.14 -14.23 13.35
CA VAL A 98 -13.03 -15.70 13.38
C VAL A 98 -12.06 -16.12 14.48
N PRO A 99 -12.14 -17.38 14.97
CA PRO A 99 -11.14 -17.92 15.88
C PRO A 99 -9.74 -17.92 15.24
N VAL A 100 -8.72 -17.61 16.02
CA VAL A 100 -7.31 -17.61 15.58
C VAL A 100 -6.91 -18.98 15.03
N SER A 101 -7.39 -20.07 15.62
CA SER A 101 -7.15 -21.44 15.16
C SER A 101 -7.69 -21.68 13.74
N GLY A 102 -8.86 -21.12 13.42
CA GLY A 102 -9.45 -21.16 12.07
C GLY A 102 -8.56 -20.46 11.05
N TRP A 103 -8.06 -19.27 11.37
CA TRP A 103 -7.11 -18.56 10.50
C TRP A 103 -5.80 -19.33 10.32
N HIS A 104 -5.26 -19.93 11.41
CA HIS A 104 -4.05 -20.73 11.31
C HIS A 104 -4.21 -21.91 10.36
N LYS A 105 -5.36 -22.60 10.42
CA LYS A 105 -5.69 -23.70 9.51
C LYS A 105 -5.83 -23.20 8.07
N ALA A 106 -6.65 -22.17 7.83
CA ALA A 106 -6.85 -21.61 6.51
C ALA A 106 -5.53 -21.14 5.86
N HIS A 107 -4.61 -20.54 6.63
CA HIS A 107 -3.31 -20.16 6.12
C HIS A 107 -2.42 -21.38 5.82
N ALA A 108 -2.52 -22.46 6.60
CA ALA A 108 -1.79 -23.69 6.33
C ALA A 108 -2.28 -24.38 5.04
N ASP A 109 -3.59 -24.41 4.86
CA ASP A 109 -4.23 -24.98 3.65
C ASP A 109 -3.86 -24.19 2.38
N LYS A 110 -3.80 -22.84 2.49
CA LYS A 110 -3.43 -21.95 1.37
C LYS A 110 -1.93 -21.98 1.04
N SER A 111 -1.08 -22.31 2.00
CA SER A 111 0.38 -22.27 1.84
C SER A 111 1.01 -23.54 2.43
N PRO A 112 0.74 -24.71 1.82
CA PRO A 112 1.23 -26.00 2.33
C PRO A 112 2.75 -26.09 2.32
N ASP A 113 3.42 -25.46 1.35
CA ASP A 113 4.88 -25.49 1.18
C ASP A 113 5.63 -24.66 2.21
N LEU A 114 4.94 -23.81 2.97
CA LEU A 114 5.56 -23.03 4.03
C LEU A 114 5.68 -23.84 5.33
N THR A 115 6.86 -23.77 5.96
CA THR A 115 7.03 -24.33 7.29
C THR A 115 6.14 -23.62 8.33
N PRO A 116 5.76 -24.30 9.43
CA PRO A 116 4.97 -23.66 10.51
C PRO A 116 5.59 -22.37 11.06
N ALA A 117 6.93 -22.32 11.18
CA ALA A 117 7.65 -21.13 11.61
C ALA A 117 7.46 -19.97 10.64
N LYS A 118 7.69 -20.19 9.34
CA LYS A 118 7.50 -19.16 8.31
C LYS A 118 6.05 -18.65 8.24
N ARG A 119 5.07 -19.53 8.44
CA ARG A 119 3.65 -19.13 8.53
C ARG A 119 3.37 -18.28 9.78
N LYS A 120 3.97 -18.65 10.92
CA LYS A 120 3.86 -17.86 12.18
C LYS A 120 4.45 -16.46 11.97
N ASP A 121 5.66 -16.37 11.42
CA ASP A 121 6.32 -15.07 11.17
C ASP A 121 5.49 -14.17 10.26
N ALA A 122 4.93 -14.73 9.17
CA ALA A 122 4.09 -13.96 8.25
C ALA A 122 2.86 -13.38 8.95
N ARG A 123 2.20 -14.16 9.82
CA ARG A 123 1.04 -13.69 10.62
C ARG A 123 1.45 -12.64 11.64
N GLN A 124 2.58 -12.84 12.33
CA GLN A 124 3.10 -11.88 13.30
C GLN A 124 3.37 -10.52 12.64
N GLN A 125 4.00 -10.51 11.47
CA GLN A 125 4.28 -9.30 10.73
C GLN A 125 3.01 -8.53 10.31
N LEU A 126 1.90 -9.21 10.07
CA LEU A 126 0.60 -8.55 9.81
C LEU A 126 0.04 -7.88 11.08
N GLN A 127 0.25 -8.49 12.24
CA GLN A 127 -0.11 -7.89 13.53
C GLN A 127 0.76 -6.68 13.84
N ASP A 128 2.08 -6.79 13.65
CA ASP A 128 3.03 -5.70 13.89
C ASP A 128 2.73 -4.47 13.01
N LYS A 129 2.16 -4.69 11.83
CA LYS A 129 1.67 -3.62 10.95
C LYS A 129 0.30 -3.07 11.36
N GLY A 130 -0.35 -3.65 12.35
CA GLY A 130 -1.70 -3.30 12.77
C GLY A 130 -2.80 -3.67 11.78
N LEU A 131 -2.47 -4.39 10.68
CA LEU A 131 -3.46 -4.82 9.68
C LEU A 131 -4.39 -5.91 10.21
N VAL A 132 -3.88 -6.75 11.08
CA VAL A 132 -4.62 -7.82 11.74
C VAL A 132 -4.59 -7.60 13.25
N VAL A 133 -5.75 -7.68 13.85
CA VAL A 133 -5.94 -7.55 15.31
C VAL A 133 -6.35 -8.89 15.88
N ILE A 134 -5.69 -9.29 16.98
CA ILE A 134 -6.07 -10.45 17.78
C ILE A 134 -6.46 -9.99 19.17
N ASN A 135 -7.64 -10.40 19.63
CA ASN A 135 -8.10 -10.23 20.99
C ASN A 135 -8.99 -11.41 21.39
N ASP A 136 -8.84 -11.91 22.60
CA ASP A 136 -9.66 -13.00 23.18
C ASP A 136 -9.76 -14.24 22.25
N SER A 137 -8.64 -14.66 21.66
CA SER A 137 -8.56 -15.78 20.71
C SER A 137 -9.35 -15.59 19.41
N MET A 138 -9.84 -14.38 19.15
CA MET A 138 -10.48 -13.98 17.91
C MET A 138 -9.56 -13.11 17.08
N VAL A 139 -9.68 -13.17 15.75
CA VAL A 139 -8.89 -12.40 14.81
C VAL A 139 -9.78 -11.74 13.77
N TRP A 140 -9.42 -10.51 13.39
CA TRP A 140 -10.08 -9.73 12.33
C TRP A 140 -9.11 -8.81 11.60
N ILE A 141 -9.54 -8.30 10.45
CA ILE A 141 -8.81 -7.30 9.68
C ILE A 141 -9.17 -5.91 10.20
N ASN A 142 -8.16 -5.09 10.46
CA ASN A 142 -8.34 -3.68 10.77
C ASN A 142 -8.64 -2.91 9.46
N ARG A 143 -9.91 -2.56 9.25
CA ARG A 143 -10.39 -1.91 8.03
C ARG A 143 -9.77 -0.54 7.79
N GLU A 144 -9.44 0.18 8.85
CA GLU A 144 -8.78 1.48 8.77
C GLU A 144 -7.36 1.37 8.20
N VAL A 145 -6.61 0.36 8.63
CA VAL A 145 -5.27 0.08 8.10
C VAL A 145 -5.36 -0.53 6.72
N GLU A 146 -6.31 -1.45 6.48
CA GLU A 146 -6.55 -2.09 5.18
C GLU A 146 -6.82 -1.06 4.08
N SER A 147 -7.69 -0.07 4.34
CA SER A 147 -8.02 0.98 3.37
C SER A 147 -6.84 1.87 2.99
N ASN A 148 -5.82 1.93 3.85
CA ASN A 148 -4.60 2.71 3.64
C ASN A 148 -3.43 1.88 3.11
N MET A 149 -3.61 0.58 2.85
CA MET A 149 -2.52 -0.25 2.31
C MET A 149 -2.28 -0.01 0.82
N VAL A 150 -1.01 -0.08 0.44
CA VAL A 150 -0.65 -0.17 -0.98
C VAL A 150 -1.15 -1.51 -1.52
N PRO A 151 -1.84 -1.52 -2.67
CA PRO A 151 -2.22 -2.77 -3.33
C PRO A 151 -1.02 -3.69 -3.53
N TYR A 152 -1.21 -4.97 -3.29
CA TYR A 152 -0.19 -5.97 -3.58
C TYR A 152 -0.33 -6.43 -5.04
N TYR A 153 0.71 -6.17 -5.82
CA TYR A 153 0.83 -6.72 -7.17
C TYR A 153 1.80 -7.90 -7.08
N ASP A 154 1.37 -9.07 -7.51
CA ASP A 154 2.26 -10.22 -7.62
C ASP A 154 3.17 -9.99 -8.84
N PRO A 155 4.49 -10.03 -8.69
CA PRO A 155 5.39 -9.85 -9.82
C PRO A 155 5.35 -11.01 -10.83
N GLU A 156 4.61 -12.09 -10.54
CA GLU A 156 4.44 -13.25 -11.42
C GLU A 156 3.09 -13.25 -12.17
N ASP A 157 2.20 -12.28 -11.91
CA ASP A 157 0.99 -12.00 -12.69
C ASP A 157 1.28 -10.95 -13.79
#